data_b245ec387ddfb7f60413d1afc8457635
#
_entry.id   b245ec387ddfb7f60413d1afc8457635
#
_cell.length_a   1.000
_cell.length_b   1.000
_cell.length_c   1.000
_cell.angle_alpha   90.00
_cell.angle_beta   90.00
_cell.angle_gamma   90.00
#
_symmetry.space_group_name_H-M   'P 1'
#
loop_
_entity.id
_entity.type
_entity.pdbx_description
1 polymer ?
#
loop_
_entity_poly.entity_id
_entity_poly.type
_entity_poly.pdbx_seq_one_letter_code
_entity_poly.pdbx_strand_id
1 'polypeptide(L)'
;MLPTDLAKYKEKSQKIIALTAWDSITGSIAEQANVDLVLVGDSLAMVCLGYKSTLPLTLENIIYHTNAVSRGFKKKIEEQPLVVSDMPFLTYQCGEDKAVEYAGKIIQNTYAKAVKVEGACLLYTSPSPRD
;
A
#
# COMPACT_ATOMS: atom_id res chain seq x y z
N MET A 1 -9.29 -1.98 9.79
CA MET A 1 -9.88 -0.84 9.01
C MET A 1 -10.08 -1.23 7.56
N LEU A 2 -11.15 -0.74 6.91
CA LEU A 2 -11.42 -0.91 5.47
C LEU A 2 -11.21 0.43 4.73
N PRO A 3 -10.91 0.42 3.42
CA PRO A 3 -10.78 1.65 2.64
C PRO A 3 -12.01 2.56 2.72
N THR A 4 -13.21 1.98 2.79
CA THR A 4 -14.47 2.71 2.96
C THR A 4 -14.59 3.48 4.27
N ASP A 5 -13.84 3.08 5.30
CA ASP A 5 -13.84 3.79 6.58
C ASP A 5 -13.13 5.14 6.49
N LEU A 6 -12.19 5.30 5.54
CA LEU A 6 -11.47 6.57 5.33
C LEU A 6 -12.40 7.73 4.96
N ALA A 7 -13.49 7.46 4.23
CA ALA A 7 -14.49 8.47 3.92
C ALA A 7 -15.15 9.06 5.18
N LYS A 8 -15.39 8.22 6.20
CA LYS A 8 -15.97 8.63 7.48
C LYS A 8 -15.05 9.59 8.25
N TYR A 9 -13.71 9.43 8.12
CA TYR A 9 -12.74 10.35 8.71
C TYR A 9 -12.86 11.74 8.10
N LYS A 10 -13.02 11.81 6.76
CA LYS A 10 -13.23 13.08 6.06
C LYS A 10 -14.52 13.78 6.52
N GLU A 11 -15.62 13.06 6.60
CA GLU A 11 -16.92 13.58 7.07
C GLU A 11 -16.84 14.13 8.49
N LYS A 12 -16.06 13.49 9.35
CA LYS A 12 -15.85 13.91 10.76
C LYS A 12 -14.72 14.92 10.93
N SER A 13 -14.09 15.37 9.85
CA SER A 13 -12.89 16.23 9.89
C SER A 13 -11.75 15.65 10.75
N GLN A 14 -11.65 14.33 10.81
CA GLN A 14 -10.58 13.62 11.51
C GLN A 14 -9.38 13.41 10.59
N LYS A 15 -8.19 13.60 11.12
CA LYS A 15 -6.93 13.32 10.39
C LYS A 15 -6.66 11.83 10.40
N ILE A 16 -6.11 11.33 9.29
CA ILE A 16 -5.63 9.97 9.15
C ILE A 16 -4.12 9.98 9.40
N ILE A 17 -3.68 9.13 10.33
CA ILE A 17 -2.25 8.95 10.64
C ILE A 17 -1.74 7.80 9.78
N ALA A 18 -0.76 8.09 8.93
CA ALA A 18 -0.14 7.11 8.03
C ALA A 18 1.37 7.03 8.27
N LEU A 19 1.91 5.82 8.32
CA LEU A 19 3.35 5.55 8.35
C LEU A 19 3.73 4.56 7.25
N THR A 20 4.99 4.63 6.82
CA THR A 20 5.58 3.60 5.95
C THR A 20 6.15 2.45 6.78
N ALA A 21 6.09 1.24 6.23
CA ALA A 21 6.74 0.06 6.78
C ALA A 21 7.18 -0.87 5.64
N TRP A 22 8.19 -1.72 5.89
CA TRP A 22 8.76 -2.60 4.87
C TRP A 22 9.12 -4.01 5.37
N ASP A 23 8.97 -4.27 6.66
CA ASP A 23 9.21 -5.58 7.27
C ASP A 23 8.30 -5.80 8.49
N SER A 24 8.45 -6.96 9.13
CA SER A 24 7.63 -7.32 10.29
C SER A 24 7.91 -6.46 11.52
N ILE A 25 9.12 -5.94 11.67
CA ILE A 25 9.50 -5.09 12.81
C ILE A 25 8.85 -3.72 12.65
N THR A 26 9.02 -3.08 11.49
CA THR A 26 8.42 -1.77 11.19
C THR A 26 6.90 -1.84 11.14
N GLY A 27 6.32 -2.94 10.66
CA GLY A 27 4.88 -3.21 10.74
C GLY A 27 4.39 -3.26 12.18
N SER A 28 5.07 -4.02 13.05
CA SER A 28 4.73 -4.11 14.47
C SER A 28 4.82 -2.74 15.19
N ILE A 29 5.84 -1.94 14.88
CA ILE A 29 5.99 -0.59 15.44
C ILE A 29 4.82 0.31 15.02
N ALA A 30 4.45 0.29 13.73
CA ALA A 30 3.33 1.08 13.21
C ALA A 30 2.01 0.68 13.87
N GLU A 31 1.76 -0.63 14.06
CA GLU A 31 0.58 -1.11 14.78
C GLU A 31 0.55 -0.65 16.24
N GLN A 32 1.68 -0.72 16.95
CA GLN A 32 1.79 -0.28 18.34
C GLN A 32 1.59 1.25 18.48
N ALA A 33 2.00 2.02 17.47
CA ALA A 33 1.78 3.45 17.40
C ALA A 33 0.31 3.82 17.11
N ASN A 34 -0.58 2.84 16.90
CA ASN A 34 -2.00 3.03 16.60
C ASN A 34 -2.24 3.92 15.36
N VAL A 35 -1.43 3.76 14.33
CA VAL A 35 -1.67 4.45 13.06
C VAL A 35 -2.90 3.88 12.35
N ASP A 36 -3.56 4.70 11.53
CA ASP A 36 -4.75 4.29 10.78
C ASP A 36 -4.38 3.52 9.52
N LEU A 37 -3.23 3.88 8.91
CA LEU A 37 -2.78 3.34 7.63
C LEU A 37 -1.29 3.04 7.65
N VAL A 38 -0.92 1.90 7.08
CA VAL A 38 0.48 1.53 6.81
C VAL A 38 0.67 1.43 5.31
N LEU A 39 1.59 2.23 4.77
CA LEU A 39 1.99 2.19 3.38
C LEU A 39 3.26 1.32 3.23
N VAL A 40 3.16 0.29 2.40
CA VAL A 40 4.34 -0.43 1.91
C VAL A 40 4.73 0.22 0.59
N GLY A 41 5.62 1.20 0.69
CA GLY A 41 5.99 2.07 -0.43
C GLY A 41 7.12 1.49 -1.28
N ASP A 42 7.14 1.81 -2.57
CA ASP A 42 8.22 1.42 -3.48
C ASP A 42 9.57 2.05 -3.09
N SER A 43 9.55 3.13 -2.31
CA SER A 43 10.75 3.74 -1.71
C SER A 43 11.57 2.79 -0.84
N LEU A 44 10.99 1.64 -0.42
CA LEU A 44 11.74 0.58 0.26
C LEU A 44 12.94 0.09 -0.58
N ALA A 45 12.86 0.20 -1.90
CA ALA A 45 13.99 -0.09 -2.79
C ALA A 45 15.24 0.71 -2.41
N MET A 46 15.05 1.97 -2.05
CA MET A 46 16.15 2.87 -1.69
C MET A 46 16.51 2.75 -0.21
N VAL A 47 15.52 2.82 0.68
CA VAL A 47 15.75 2.93 2.12
C VAL A 47 16.04 1.61 2.80
N CYS A 48 15.58 0.50 2.23
CA CYS A 48 15.73 -0.85 2.80
C CYS A 48 16.69 -1.71 1.97
N LEU A 49 16.57 -1.69 0.64
CA LEU A 49 17.35 -2.55 -0.25
C LEU A 49 18.63 -1.88 -0.80
N GLY A 50 18.82 -0.57 -0.57
CA GLY A 50 20.03 0.15 -0.94
C GLY A 50 20.16 0.49 -2.43
N TYR A 51 19.08 0.38 -3.22
CA TYR A 51 19.07 0.83 -4.61
C TYR A 51 19.13 2.36 -4.70
N LYS A 52 19.65 2.88 -5.82
CA LYS A 52 19.71 4.33 -6.09
C LYS A 52 18.39 4.93 -6.55
N SER A 53 17.42 4.10 -6.90
CA SER A 53 16.09 4.52 -7.34
C SER A 53 15.07 3.42 -7.03
N THR A 54 13.78 3.71 -7.23
CA THR A 54 12.68 2.74 -7.06
C THR A 54 12.49 1.82 -8.25
N LEU A 55 13.11 2.13 -9.41
CA LEU A 55 12.92 1.41 -10.68
C LEU A 55 13.21 -0.10 -10.62
N PRO A 56 14.23 -0.59 -9.87
CA PRO A 56 14.52 -2.02 -9.82
C PRO A 56 13.51 -2.84 -9.00
N LEU A 57 12.60 -2.19 -8.24
CA LEU A 57 11.64 -2.92 -7.40
C LEU A 57 10.62 -3.67 -8.26
N THR A 58 10.55 -4.97 -8.09
CA THR A 58 9.60 -5.82 -8.81
C THR A 58 8.26 -5.96 -8.08
N LEU A 59 7.25 -6.47 -8.79
CA LEU A 59 5.96 -6.83 -8.18
C LEU A 59 6.13 -7.88 -7.07
N GLU A 60 6.99 -8.87 -7.27
CA GLU A 60 7.29 -9.92 -6.30
C GLU A 60 7.92 -9.34 -5.05
N ASN A 61 8.82 -8.37 -5.20
CA ASN A 61 9.43 -7.69 -4.05
C ASN A 61 8.38 -6.97 -3.22
N ILE A 62 7.49 -6.18 -3.83
CA ILE A 62 6.47 -5.45 -3.07
C ILE A 62 5.48 -6.40 -2.39
N ILE A 63 5.09 -7.50 -3.05
CA ILE A 63 4.25 -8.56 -2.45
C ILE A 63 4.95 -9.18 -1.25
N TYR A 64 6.23 -9.51 -1.38
CA TYR A 64 7.03 -10.09 -0.29
C TYR A 64 7.09 -9.18 0.93
N HIS A 65 7.40 -7.89 0.72
CA HIS A 65 7.48 -6.90 1.80
C HIS A 65 6.12 -6.59 2.41
N THR A 66 5.05 -6.50 1.62
CA THR A 66 3.69 -6.30 2.11
C THR A 66 3.25 -7.42 3.05
N ASN A 67 3.56 -8.66 2.69
CA ASN A 67 3.30 -9.82 3.54
C ASN A 67 4.18 -9.82 4.80
N ALA A 68 5.44 -9.39 4.70
CA ALA A 68 6.32 -9.28 5.86
C ALA A 68 5.78 -8.26 6.88
N VAL A 69 5.34 -7.09 6.43
CA VAL A 69 4.70 -6.07 7.27
C VAL A 69 3.48 -6.62 7.98
N SER A 70 2.59 -7.27 7.25
CA SER A 70 1.34 -7.82 7.81
C SER A 70 1.59 -8.92 8.84
N ARG A 71 2.63 -9.74 8.65
CA ARG A 71 3.05 -10.74 9.67
C ARG A 71 3.55 -10.11 10.97
N GLY A 72 3.95 -8.84 10.95
CA GLY A 72 4.36 -8.09 12.13
C GLY A 72 3.20 -7.73 13.06
N PHE A 73 1.98 -7.68 12.56
CA PHE A 73 0.80 -7.31 13.34
C PHE A 73 0.44 -8.40 14.36
N LYS A 74 0.04 -7.96 15.55
CA LYS A 74 -0.31 -8.82 16.69
C LYS A 74 -1.76 -8.61 17.16
N LYS A 75 -2.36 -7.46 16.84
CA LYS A 75 -3.76 -7.18 17.18
C LYS A 75 -4.72 -8.02 16.35
N LYS A 76 -5.98 -8.08 16.77
CA LYS A 76 -7.05 -8.68 15.98
C LYS A 76 -7.20 -7.93 14.65
N ILE A 77 -7.63 -8.61 13.62
CA ILE A 77 -7.68 -8.08 12.25
C ILE A 77 -8.52 -6.80 12.13
N GLU A 78 -9.55 -6.67 12.97
CA GLU A 78 -10.43 -5.50 13.01
C GLU A 78 -9.74 -4.25 13.59
N GLU A 79 -8.70 -4.48 14.39
CA GLU A 79 -7.93 -3.43 15.09
C GLU A 79 -6.62 -3.10 14.36
N GLN A 80 -6.28 -3.87 13.32
CA GLN A 80 -5.07 -3.65 12.53
C GLN A 80 -5.21 -2.41 11.64
N PRO A 81 -4.10 -1.70 11.38
CA PRO A 81 -4.11 -0.59 10.43
C PRO A 81 -4.47 -1.07 9.02
N LEU A 82 -4.99 -0.16 8.21
CA LEU A 82 -5.20 -0.42 6.79
C LEU A 82 -3.83 -0.57 6.09
N VAL A 83 -3.59 -1.71 5.47
CA VAL A 83 -2.38 -1.90 4.66
C VAL A 83 -2.66 -1.45 3.22
N VAL A 84 -1.83 -0.53 2.74
CA VAL A 84 -1.81 -0.06 1.36
C VAL A 84 -0.47 -0.43 0.75
N SER A 85 -0.47 -1.04 -0.43
CA SER A 85 0.74 -1.40 -1.15
C SER A 85 0.93 -0.51 -2.37
N ASP A 86 2.14 -0.02 -2.60
CA ASP A 86 2.46 0.65 -3.84
C ASP A 86 2.43 -0.32 -5.02
N MET A 87 2.09 0.22 -6.18
CA MET A 87 2.28 -0.46 -7.46
C MET A 87 3.64 -0.05 -8.02
N PRO A 88 4.61 -0.99 -8.19
CA PRO A 88 5.93 -0.69 -8.71
C PRO A 88 5.91 -0.17 -10.15
N PHE A 89 7.03 0.42 -10.56
CA PHE A 89 7.24 0.87 -11.93
C PHE A 89 6.89 -0.23 -12.95
N LEU A 90 6.25 0.16 -14.06
CA LEU A 90 5.72 -0.68 -15.14
C LEU A 90 4.54 -1.60 -14.79
N THR A 91 4.02 -1.54 -13.57
CA THR A 91 2.81 -2.31 -13.22
C THR A 91 1.51 -1.58 -13.57
N TYR A 92 1.57 -0.26 -13.84
CA TYR A 92 0.38 0.54 -14.17
C TYR A 92 0.56 1.48 -15.36
N GLN A 93 1.77 1.55 -15.94
CA GLN A 93 2.04 2.41 -17.11
C GLN A 93 1.75 1.72 -18.45
N CYS A 94 1.54 0.40 -18.47
CA CYS A 94 1.37 -0.41 -19.68
C CYS A 94 -0.09 -0.61 -20.10
N GLY A 95 -0.98 0.30 -19.72
CA GLY A 95 -2.41 0.26 -20.03
C GLY A 95 -3.28 -0.18 -18.87
N GLU A 96 -4.57 0.13 -18.96
CA GLU A 96 -5.55 -0.08 -17.89
C GLU A 96 -5.72 -1.54 -17.50
N ASP A 97 -5.85 -2.44 -18.49
CA ASP A 97 -6.02 -3.88 -18.24
C ASP A 97 -4.85 -4.45 -17.44
N LYS A 98 -3.62 -4.03 -17.78
CA LYS A 98 -2.43 -4.45 -17.05
C LYS A 98 -2.38 -3.86 -15.64
N ALA A 99 -2.76 -2.61 -15.48
CA ALA A 99 -2.84 -1.99 -14.17
C ALA A 99 -3.82 -2.73 -13.25
N VAL A 100 -5.00 -3.07 -13.76
CA VAL A 100 -6.02 -3.85 -13.02
C VAL A 100 -5.50 -5.24 -12.69
N GLU A 101 -4.85 -5.93 -13.64
CA GLU A 101 -4.26 -7.25 -13.43
C GLU A 101 -3.24 -7.23 -12.28
N TYR A 102 -2.30 -6.29 -12.31
CA TYR A 102 -1.24 -6.20 -11.29
C TYR A 102 -1.77 -5.73 -9.93
N ALA A 103 -2.71 -4.79 -9.91
CA ALA A 103 -3.42 -4.43 -8.67
C ALA A 103 -4.13 -5.64 -8.07
N GLY A 104 -4.82 -6.40 -8.90
CA GLY A 104 -5.47 -7.65 -8.49
C GLY A 104 -4.48 -8.67 -7.91
N LYS A 105 -3.31 -8.83 -8.52
CA LYS A 105 -2.25 -9.72 -8.00
C LYS A 105 -1.77 -9.30 -6.61
N ILE A 106 -1.59 -8.00 -6.36
CA ILE A 106 -1.21 -7.50 -5.04
C ILE A 106 -2.28 -7.85 -4.01
N ILE A 107 -3.54 -7.47 -4.28
CA ILE A 107 -4.66 -7.70 -3.36
C ILE A 107 -4.87 -9.21 -3.10
N GLN A 108 -4.74 -10.04 -4.14
CA GLN A 108 -4.97 -11.48 -4.05
C GLN A 108 -3.87 -12.21 -3.26
N ASN A 109 -2.62 -11.74 -3.36
CA ASN A 109 -1.45 -12.41 -2.78
C ASN A 109 -0.94 -11.78 -1.49
N THR A 110 -1.61 -10.74 -0.99
CA THR A 110 -1.21 -10.03 0.25
C THR A 110 -2.40 -9.73 1.15
N TYR A 111 -2.12 -9.17 2.32
CA TYR A 111 -3.14 -8.63 3.22
C TYR A 111 -3.47 -7.15 2.95
N ALA A 112 -2.92 -6.55 1.89
CA ALA A 112 -3.28 -5.20 1.49
C ALA A 112 -4.75 -5.11 1.10
N LYS A 113 -5.41 -4.01 1.47
CA LYS A 113 -6.81 -3.73 1.14
C LYS A 113 -6.94 -2.59 0.11
N ALA A 114 -5.84 -1.98 -0.25
CA ALA A 114 -5.76 -0.96 -1.28
C ALA A 114 -4.37 -0.95 -1.92
N VAL A 115 -4.29 -0.39 -3.11
CA VAL A 115 -3.04 -0.11 -3.80
C VAL A 115 -2.88 1.39 -4.02
N LYS A 116 -1.62 1.86 -4.06
CA LYS A 116 -1.30 3.24 -4.42
C LYS A 116 -0.65 3.27 -5.80
N VAL A 117 -1.05 4.23 -6.61
CA VAL A 117 -0.52 4.49 -7.96
C VAL A 117 0.05 5.90 -7.97
N GLU A 118 1.24 6.09 -8.50
CA GLU A 118 1.88 7.39 -8.66
C GLU A 118 1.88 7.83 -10.13
N GLY A 119 1.65 9.14 -10.36
CA GLY A 119 1.78 9.73 -11.70
C GLY A 119 0.81 9.18 -12.73
N ALA A 120 -0.42 9.01 -12.38
CA ALA A 120 -1.47 8.36 -13.17
C ALA A 120 -1.92 9.14 -14.42
N CYS A 121 -1.01 9.74 -15.20
CA CYS A 121 -1.37 10.48 -16.43
C CYS A 121 -2.23 9.68 -17.40
N LEU A 122 -2.03 8.38 -17.51
CA LEU A 122 -2.82 7.47 -18.36
C LEU A 122 -4.12 7.02 -17.70
N LEU A 123 -4.25 7.20 -16.38
CA LEU A 123 -5.42 6.81 -15.59
C LEU A 123 -6.33 8.00 -15.24
N TYR A 124 -6.03 9.20 -15.73
CA TYR A 124 -6.89 10.38 -15.52
C TYR A 124 -8.28 10.24 -16.14
N THR A 125 -8.47 9.32 -17.08
CA THR A 125 -9.76 9.00 -17.69
C THR A 125 -10.45 7.80 -17.04
N SER A 126 -9.78 7.07 -16.15
CA SER A 126 -10.43 6.03 -15.35
C SER A 126 -11.25 6.69 -14.25
N PRO A 127 -12.53 6.31 -14.10
CA PRO A 127 -13.32 6.82 -12.99
C PRO A 127 -12.62 6.44 -11.68
N SER A 128 -12.16 7.47 -10.97
CA SER A 128 -11.63 7.31 -9.64
C SER A 128 -12.77 6.95 -8.69
N PRO A 129 -12.57 6.02 -7.73
CA PRO A 129 -13.54 5.83 -6.65
C PRO A 129 -13.83 7.09 -5.83
N ARG A 130 -13.11 8.19 -6.12
CA ARG A 130 -13.31 9.50 -5.48
C ARG A 130 -14.25 10.41 -6.27
N ASP A 131 -14.55 10.07 -7.49
CA ASP A 131 -15.48 10.79 -8.37
C ASP A 131 -16.85 10.13 -8.31
#